data_9947999c53fbac1b48a84542657a7a7c
#
_entry.id   9947999c53fbac1b48a84542657a7a7c
#
_cell.length_a   1.000
_cell.length_b   1.000
_cell.length_c   1.000
_cell.angle_alpha   90.00
_cell.angle_beta   90.00
_cell.angle_gamma   90.00
#
_symmetry.space_group_name_H-M   'P 1'
#
loop_
_entity.id
_entity.type
_entity.pdbx_description
1 polymer ?
#
loop_
_entity_poly.entity_id
_entity_poly.type
_entity_poly.pdbx_seq_one_letter_code
_entity_poly.pdbx_strand_id
1 'polypeptide(L)'
;MYKIIALIGEAGSGKDTILKELIKANPNLHEIISCTTRPMREGEQDGINYYFYTNNEFASKVTAKEMFEYTVFNNWFYGTSYDSLEKSKINIGVFNPAGIRSMLIYGKDIDLKVYYIQAPAKKRLLRQLNREKDPNVDEIIRRYGTDKADFGAIKFDYYPLRNDVWEDMQGCVNDILSDLEPEQTEDKNS
;
A
#
# COMPACT_ATOMS: atom_id res chain seq x y z
N MET A 1 16.26 -10.93 5.77
CA MET A 1 15.40 -9.76 6.03
C MET A 1 14.76 -9.35 4.71
N TYR A 2 13.46 -9.09 4.67
CA TYR A 2 12.75 -8.57 3.50
C TYR A 2 12.73 -7.05 3.57
N LYS A 3 13.13 -6.39 2.48
CA LYS A 3 12.96 -4.94 2.35
C LYS A 3 11.56 -4.66 1.85
N ILE A 4 10.79 -3.85 2.58
CA ILE A 4 9.41 -3.53 2.25
C ILE A 4 9.20 -2.02 2.23
N ILE A 5 8.66 -1.53 1.13
CA ILE A 5 8.14 -0.17 0.99
C ILE A 5 6.62 -0.24 1.08
N ALA A 6 6.06 0.41 2.06
CA ALA A 6 4.62 0.52 2.22
C ALA A 6 4.14 1.90 1.81
N LEU A 7 3.26 1.96 0.80
CA LEU A 7 2.54 3.17 0.44
C LEU A 7 1.21 3.19 1.19
N ILE A 8 1.02 4.20 2.02
CA ILE A 8 -0.26 4.45 2.69
C ILE A 8 -0.85 5.78 2.22
N GLY A 9 -2.13 5.94 2.38
CA GLY A 9 -2.83 7.19 2.03
C GLY A 9 -4.33 6.96 1.91
N GLU A 10 -5.09 7.99 2.20
CA GLU A 10 -6.54 7.92 2.12
C GLU A 10 -7.00 7.66 0.67
N ALA A 11 -8.25 7.22 0.49
CA ALA A 11 -8.85 7.00 -0.81
C ALA A 11 -8.75 8.26 -1.70
N GLY A 12 -8.32 8.08 -2.96
CA GLY A 12 -8.10 9.18 -3.90
C GLY A 12 -6.78 9.94 -3.71
N SER A 13 -5.87 9.53 -2.81
CA SER A 13 -4.55 10.15 -2.65
C SER A 13 -3.60 9.91 -3.84
N GLY A 14 -3.84 8.88 -4.64
CA GLY A 14 -3.03 8.54 -5.82
C GLY A 14 -1.95 7.49 -5.58
N LYS A 15 -1.91 6.84 -4.41
CA LYS A 15 -0.92 5.82 -4.08
C LYS A 15 -0.83 4.66 -5.08
N ASP A 16 -1.98 4.19 -5.60
CA ASP A 16 -1.99 3.10 -6.60
C ASP A 16 -1.36 3.54 -7.94
N THR A 17 -1.50 4.80 -8.31
CA THR A 17 -0.87 5.37 -9.50
C THR A 17 0.64 5.50 -9.29
N ILE A 18 1.06 6.01 -8.12
CA ILE A 18 2.47 6.11 -7.75
C ILE A 18 3.12 4.73 -7.73
N LEU A 19 2.46 3.71 -7.15
CA LEU A 19 2.94 2.33 -7.16
C LEU A 19 3.23 1.85 -8.59
N LYS A 20 2.29 2.03 -9.50
CA LYS A 20 2.44 1.62 -10.91
C LYS A 20 3.61 2.32 -11.60
N GLU A 21 3.79 3.62 -11.37
CA GLU A 21 4.92 4.36 -11.96
C GLU A 21 6.26 3.91 -11.36
N LEU A 22 6.33 3.62 -10.05
CA LEU A 22 7.52 3.07 -9.41
C LEU A 22 7.92 1.71 -9.99
N ILE A 23 6.96 0.79 -10.14
CA ILE A 23 7.21 -0.54 -10.73
C ILE A 23 7.72 -0.43 -12.17
N LYS A 24 7.18 0.51 -12.97
CA LYS A 24 7.69 0.77 -14.33
C LYS A 24 9.11 1.32 -14.35
N ALA A 25 9.43 2.21 -13.41
CA ALA A 25 10.70 2.93 -13.38
C ALA A 25 11.86 2.07 -12.84
N ASN A 26 11.59 1.10 -11.96
CA ASN A 26 12.64 0.31 -11.32
C ASN A 26 12.32 -1.20 -11.33
N PRO A 27 12.99 -2.00 -12.16
CA PRO A 27 12.76 -3.44 -12.27
C PRO A 27 13.20 -4.24 -11.03
N ASN A 28 13.93 -3.62 -10.09
CA ASN A 28 14.30 -4.24 -8.81
C ASN A 28 13.16 -4.16 -7.78
N LEU A 29 12.08 -3.44 -8.08
CA LEU A 29 10.88 -3.46 -7.26
C LEU A 29 10.03 -4.70 -7.59
N HIS A 30 9.49 -5.30 -6.54
CA HIS A 30 8.52 -6.39 -6.62
C HIS A 30 7.20 -5.93 -6.02
N GLU A 31 6.14 -5.94 -6.82
CA GLU A 31 4.81 -5.56 -6.36
C GLU A 31 4.24 -6.64 -5.43
N ILE A 32 3.88 -6.25 -4.22
CA ILE A 32 3.21 -7.12 -3.27
C ILE A 32 1.73 -7.21 -3.65
N ILE A 33 1.25 -8.41 -3.95
CA ILE A 33 -0.17 -8.67 -4.16
C ILE A 33 -0.75 -9.21 -2.86
N SER A 34 -1.60 -8.40 -2.22
CA SER A 34 -2.29 -8.78 -0.99
C SER A 34 -3.42 -9.78 -1.28
N CYS A 35 -3.91 -10.45 -0.24
CA CYS A 35 -5.08 -11.33 -0.31
C CYS A 35 -6.27 -10.73 0.45
N THR A 36 -7.47 -11.16 0.06
CA THR A 36 -8.71 -10.70 0.69
C THR A 36 -9.81 -11.76 0.62
N THR A 37 -10.74 -11.71 1.57
CA THR A 37 -11.99 -12.50 1.51
C THR A 37 -13.15 -11.70 0.93
N ARG A 38 -12.92 -10.45 0.52
CA ARG A 38 -13.91 -9.65 -0.20
C ARG A 38 -14.22 -10.31 -1.55
N PRO A 39 -15.49 -10.39 -1.96
CA PRO A 39 -15.83 -10.80 -3.32
C PRO A 39 -15.11 -9.93 -4.37
N MET A 40 -14.63 -10.59 -5.43
CA MET A 40 -14.02 -9.92 -6.57
C MET A 40 -15.02 -8.98 -7.24
N ARG A 41 -14.58 -7.78 -7.60
CA ARG A 41 -15.39 -6.78 -8.31
C ARG A 41 -15.28 -6.99 -9.81
N GLU A 42 -16.22 -6.38 -10.55
CA GLU A 42 -16.12 -6.32 -12.00
C GLU A 42 -14.80 -5.67 -12.45
N GLY A 43 -14.11 -6.30 -13.38
CA GLY A 43 -12.81 -5.86 -13.90
C GLY A 43 -11.59 -6.22 -13.04
N GLU A 44 -11.78 -6.79 -11.85
CA GLU A 44 -10.66 -7.34 -11.06
C GLU A 44 -10.29 -8.76 -11.52
N GLN A 45 -9.04 -9.15 -11.29
CA GLN A 45 -8.52 -10.48 -11.62
C GLN A 45 -7.76 -11.05 -10.43
N ASP A 46 -8.00 -12.35 -10.17
CA ASP A 46 -7.28 -13.08 -9.14
C ASP A 46 -5.78 -13.18 -9.46
N GLY A 47 -4.95 -13.00 -8.43
CA GLY A 47 -3.49 -12.97 -8.57
C GLY A 47 -2.92 -11.71 -9.24
N ILE A 48 -3.76 -10.73 -9.62
CA ILE A 48 -3.34 -9.44 -10.17
C ILE A 48 -3.71 -8.30 -9.22
N ASN A 49 -5.01 -8.19 -8.88
CA ASN A 49 -5.46 -7.12 -7.98
C ASN A 49 -5.37 -7.55 -6.52
N TYR A 50 -5.78 -8.79 -6.26
CA TYR A 50 -5.69 -9.50 -5.00
C TYR A 50 -5.64 -11.00 -5.27
N TYR A 51 -5.17 -11.78 -4.29
CA TYR A 51 -5.54 -13.18 -4.16
C TYR A 51 -6.87 -13.25 -3.43
N PHE A 52 -7.92 -13.73 -4.09
CA PHE A 52 -9.27 -13.80 -3.54
C PHE A 52 -9.49 -15.15 -2.87
N TYR A 53 -9.55 -15.16 -1.55
CA TYR A 53 -9.72 -16.36 -0.74
C TYR A 53 -11.11 -16.44 -0.12
N THR A 54 -11.57 -17.64 0.14
CA THR A 54 -12.67 -17.88 1.07
C THR A 54 -12.21 -17.59 2.51
N ASN A 55 -13.17 -17.39 3.43
CA ASN A 55 -12.84 -17.21 4.86
C ASN A 55 -12.05 -18.40 5.42
N ASN A 56 -12.35 -19.64 4.98
CA ASN A 56 -11.67 -20.83 5.45
C ASN A 56 -10.23 -20.90 4.95
N GLU A 57 -9.98 -20.59 3.69
CA GLU A 57 -8.62 -20.53 3.11
C GLU A 57 -7.79 -19.47 3.81
N PHE A 58 -8.35 -18.26 4.04
CA PHE A 58 -7.67 -17.20 4.74
C PHE A 58 -7.32 -17.60 6.19
N ALA A 59 -8.28 -18.17 6.91
CA ALA A 59 -8.08 -18.66 8.28
C ALA A 59 -7.00 -19.76 8.35
N SER A 60 -6.97 -20.65 7.36
CA SER A 60 -5.93 -21.69 7.25
C SER A 60 -4.53 -21.08 7.11
N LYS A 61 -4.36 -20.06 6.27
CA LYS A 61 -3.09 -19.33 6.10
C LYS A 61 -2.64 -18.61 7.37
N VAL A 62 -3.58 -17.99 8.09
CA VAL A 62 -3.30 -17.36 9.40
C VAL A 62 -2.84 -18.42 10.42
N THR A 63 -3.53 -19.54 10.50
CA THR A 63 -3.20 -20.65 11.42
C THR A 63 -1.83 -21.28 11.09
N ALA A 64 -1.51 -21.41 9.81
CA ALA A 64 -0.23 -21.91 9.32
C ALA A 64 0.92 -20.89 9.49
N LYS A 65 0.64 -19.67 9.97
CA LYS A 65 1.60 -18.55 10.11
C LYS A 65 2.25 -18.14 8.77
N GLU A 66 1.53 -18.30 7.69
CA GLU A 66 1.94 -17.89 6.35
C GLU A 66 1.72 -16.38 6.10
N MET A 67 0.91 -15.72 6.94
CA MET A 67 0.63 -14.29 6.85
C MET A 67 1.63 -13.48 7.68
N PHE A 68 2.27 -12.48 7.08
CA PHE A 68 3.11 -11.55 7.85
C PHE A 68 2.34 -10.33 8.37
N GLU A 69 1.18 -10.03 7.78
CA GLU A 69 0.21 -9.07 8.32
C GLU A 69 -1.21 -9.47 7.88
N TYR A 70 -2.18 -9.14 8.69
CA TYR A 70 -3.59 -9.19 8.31
C TYR A 70 -4.43 -8.25 9.17
N THR A 71 -5.57 -7.87 8.62
CA THR A 71 -6.53 -6.98 9.27
C THR A 71 -7.95 -7.30 8.83
N VAL A 72 -8.93 -6.81 9.58
CA VAL A 72 -10.34 -6.87 9.20
C VAL A 72 -10.79 -5.45 8.83
N PHE A 73 -11.38 -5.32 7.66
CA PHE A 73 -11.96 -4.08 7.20
C PHE A 73 -13.29 -4.37 6.52
N ASN A 74 -14.34 -3.73 6.98
CA ASN A 74 -15.68 -3.87 6.42
C ASN A 74 -16.20 -5.34 6.37
N ASN A 75 -15.97 -6.10 7.43
CA ASN A 75 -16.28 -7.53 7.58
C ASN A 75 -15.52 -8.48 6.64
N TRP A 76 -14.54 -8.00 5.90
CA TRP A 76 -13.63 -8.83 5.10
C TRP A 76 -12.23 -8.83 5.68
N PHE A 77 -11.57 -9.95 5.55
CA PHE A 77 -10.15 -10.04 5.85
C PHE A 77 -9.32 -9.49 4.68
N TYR A 78 -8.26 -8.80 5.02
CA TYR A 78 -7.19 -8.38 4.13
C TYR A 78 -5.88 -8.76 4.77
N GLY A 79 -4.89 -9.13 3.97
CA GLY A 79 -3.58 -9.44 4.50
C GLY A 79 -2.59 -9.77 3.40
N THR A 80 -1.36 -10.04 3.80
CA THR A 80 -0.28 -10.38 2.89
C THR A 80 0.49 -11.58 3.42
N SER A 81 0.73 -12.55 2.56
CA SER A 81 1.49 -13.73 2.92
C SER A 81 2.97 -13.55 2.62
N TYR A 82 3.83 -14.33 3.31
CA TYR A 82 5.27 -14.35 3.02
C TYR A 82 5.57 -14.84 1.60
N ASP A 83 4.70 -15.64 0.99
CA ASP A 83 4.86 -16.15 -0.38
C ASP A 83 4.78 -15.04 -1.43
N SER A 84 4.16 -13.89 -1.09
CA SER A 84 4.10 -12.73 -1.99
C SER A 84 5.32 -11.83 -1.90
N LEU A 85 6.36 -12.22 -1.15
CA LEU A 85 7.58 -11.44 -0.98
C LEU A 85 8.78 -12.09 -1.68
N GLU A 86 9.59 -11.28 -2.34
CA GLU A 86 10.87 -11.68 -2.92
C GLU A 86 12.06 -11.18 -2.07
N LYS A 87 12.91 -12.09 -1.58
CA LYS A 87 14.10 -11.74 -0.76
C LYS A 87 15.17 -10.98 -1.53
N SER A 88 15.26 -11.21 -2.83
CA SER A 88 16.26 -10.61 -3.73
C SER A 88 15.88 -9.23 -4.23
N LYS A 89 14.65 -8.78 -3.97
CA LYS A 89 14.11 -7.51 -4.43
C LYS A 89 13.65 -6.63 -3.27
N ILE A 90 13.34 -5.38 -3.60
CA ILE A 90 12.63 -4.47 -2.71
C ILE A 90 11.15 -4.67 -2.97
N ASN A 91 10.44 -5.17 -1.98
CA ASN A 91 9.00 -5.41 -2.07
C ASN A 91 8.25 -4.10 -1.84
N ILE A 92 7.26 -3.80 -2.65
CA ILE A 92 6.46 -2.57 -2.52
C ILE A 92 4.97 -2.88 -2.64
N GLY A 93 4.16 -2.26 -1.78
CA GLY A 93 2.72 -2.47 -1.80
C GLY A 93 1.94 -1.32 -1.18
N VAL A 94 0.61 -1.38 -1.36
CA VAL A 94 -0.33 -0.43 -0.77
C VAL A 94 -0.96 -1.05 0.47
N PHE A 95 -0.91 -0.32 1.58
CA PHE A 95 -1.42 -0.78 2.86
C PHE A 95 -2.31 0.27 3.53
N ASN A 96 -3.10 -0.17 4.49
CA ASN A 96 -3.80 0.72 5.41
C ASN A 96 -3.04 0.85 6.75
N PRO A 97 -3.35 1.83 7.61
CA PRO A 97 -2.66 1.99 8.89
C PRO A 97 -2.76 0.77 9.82
N ALA A 98 -3.84 -0.02 9.74
CA ALA A 98 -4.00 -1.23 10.54
C ALA A 98 -3.03 -2.33 10.07
N GLY A 99 -2.84 -2.50 8.75
CA GLY A 99 -1.86 -3.42 8.16
C GLY A 99 -0.43 -3.07 8.59
N ILE A 100 -0.05 -1.77 8.56
CA ILE A 100 1.26 -1.33 9.04
C ILE A 100 1.45 -1.69 10.53
N ARG A 101 0.47 -1.42 11.38
CA ARG A 101 0.54 -1.82 12.80
C ARG A 101 0.70 -3.33 12.96
N SER A 102 -0.01 -4.11 12.16
CA SER A 102 0.10 -5.56 12.17
C SER A 102 1.51 -6.02 11.77
N MET A 103 2.09 -5.44 10.71
CA MET A 103 3.48 -5.72 10.31
C MET A 103 4.49 -5.40 11.41
N LEU A 104 4.35 -4.26 12.09
CA LEU A 104 5.25 -3.85 13.16
C LEU A 104 5.17 -4.76 14.38
N ILE A 105 4.03 -5.39 14.62
CA ILE A 105 3.81 -6.29 15.77
C ILE A 105 4.21 -7.73 15.44
N TYR A 106 3.82 -8.23 14.28
CA TYR A 106 3.88 -9.65 13.93
C TYR A 106 4.89 -9.97 12.83
N GLY A 107 5.30 -8.99 12.04
CA GLY A 107 6.25 -9.18 10.95
C GLY A 107 7.63 -9.59 11.47
N LYS A 108 8.20 -10.63 10.87
CA LYS A 108 9.55 -11.11 11.18
C LYS A 108 10.47 -10.86 9.99
N ASP A 109 11.71 -10.52 10.28
CA ASP A 109 12.73 -10.30 9.27
C ASP A 109 12.33 -9.24 8.22
N ILE A 110 11.71 -8.14 8.66
CA ILE A 110 11.23 -7.05 7.81
C ILE A 110 12.05 -5.78 8.09
N ASP A 111 12.52 -5.15 7.00
CA ASP A 111 13.00 -3.78 6.97
C ASP A 111 11.91 -2.94 6.28
N LEU A 112 11.14 -2.19 7.07
CA LEU A 112 9.94 -1.50 6.65
C LEU A 112 10.15 0.01 6.52
N LYS A 113 9.92 0.56 5.35
CA LYS A 113 9.86 2.00 5.09
C LYS A 113 8.44 2.39 4.67
N VAL A 114 7.85 3.36 5.35
CA VAL A 114 6.46 3.76 5.13
C VAL A 114 6.40 5.15 4.50
N TYR A 115 5.76 5.30 3.34
CA TYR A 115 5.47 6.57 2.71
C TYR A 115 3.98 6.89 2.79
N TYR A 116 3.65 8.03 3.35
CA TYR A 116 2.27 8.52 3.45
C TYR A 116 1.98 9.51 2.34
N ILE A 117 1.24 9.05 1.32
CA ILE A 117 0.82 9.88 0.19
C ILE A 117 -0.39 10.71 0.59
N GLN A 118 -0.18 12.01 0.71
CA GLN A 118 -1.17 12.99 1.15
C GLN A 118 -1.70 13.80 -0.03
N ALA A 119 -3.00 14.06 -0.04
CA ALA A 119 -3.63 15.00 -0.96
C ALA A 119 -4.81 15.70 -0.28
N PRO A 120 -5.13 16.97 -0.64
CA PRO A 120 -6.26 17.69 -0.06
C PRO A 120 -7.57 16.94 -0.25
N ALA A 121 -8.44 16.96 0.75
CA ALA A 121 -9.73 16.27 0.75
C ALA A 121 -10.56 16.55 -0.51
N LYS A 122 -10.64 17.82 -0.94
CA LYS A 122 -11.32 18.21 -2.17
C LYS A 122 -10.77 17.46 -3.41
N LYS A 123 -9.45 17.39 -3.54
CA LYS A 123 -8.80 16.69 -4.68
C LYS A 123 -9.09 15.19 -4.64
N ARG A 124 -9.00 14.58 -3.46
CA ARG A 124 -9.28 13.16 -3.27
C ARG A 124 -10.72 12.80 -3.61
N LEU A 125 -11.69 13.61 -3.15
CA LEU A 125 -13.11 13.41 -3.47
C LEU A 125 -13.38 13.57 -4.97
N LEU A 126 -12.84 14.60 -5.60
CA LEU A 126 -12.98 14.81 -7.05
C LEU A 126 -12.38 13.64 -7.86
N ARG A 127 -11.21 13.13 -7.48
CA ARG A 127 -10.59 11.98 -8.13
C ARG A 127 -11.47 10.73 -8.02
N GLN A 128 -12.12 10.49 -6.87
CA GLN A 128 -13.02 9.36 -6.68
C GLN A 128 -14.32 9.51 -7.48
N LEU A 129 -14.93 10.70 -7.49
CA LEU A 129 -16.14 11.00 -8.25
C LEU A 129 -15.94 10.90 -9.77
N ASN A 130 -14.74 11.21 -10.27
CA ASN A 130 -14.42 11.17 -11.69
C ASN A 130 -13.81 9.83 -12.15
N ARG A 131 -13.65 8.86 -11.25
CA ARG A 131 -13.02 7.57 -11.58
C ARG A 131 -13.91 6.67 -12.44
N GLU A 132 -15.20 6.75 -12.23
CA GLU A 132 -16.23 5.93 -12.87
C GLU A 132 -17.31 6.83 -13.43
N LYS A 133 -18.03 6.36 -14.47
CA LYS A 133 -19.11 7.13 -15.08
C LYS A 133 -20.30 7.34 -14.14
N ASP A 134 -20.56 6.34 -13.28
CA ASP A 134 -21.63 6.34 -12.27
C ASP A 134 -21.07 5.92 -10.91
N PRO A 135 -20.42 6.85 -10.19
CA PRO A 135 -19.73 6.52 -8.95
C PRO A 135 -20.73 6.28 -7.81
N ASN A 136 -20.47 5.26 -6.99
CA ASN A 136 -21.22 5.05 -5.76
C ASN A 136 -20.85 6.11 -4.71
N VAL A 137 -21.62 7.19 -4.65
CA VAL A 137 -21.38 8.36 -3.78
C VAL A 137 -21.45 7.97 -2.30
N ASP A 138 -22.40 7.12 -1.89
CA ASP A 138 -22.54 6.70 -0.49
C ASP A 138 -21.29 5.92 -0.03
N GLU A 139 -20.74 5.06 -0.87
CA GLU A 139 -19.49 4.35 -0.58
C GLU A 139 -18.29 5.31 -0.51
N ILE A 140 -18.24 6.34 -1.35
CA ILE A 140 -17.19 7.37 -1.30
C ILE A 140 -17.26 8.14 0.03
N ILE A 141 -18.45 8.54 0.46
CA ILE A 141 -18.67 9.25 1.73
C ILE A 141 -18.30 8.35 2.91
N ARG A 142 -18.75 7.09 2.89
CA ARG A 142 -18.42 6.11 3.92
C ARG A 142 -16.91 5.95 4.07
N ARG A 143 -16.19 5.76 2.95
CA ARG A 143 -14.73 5.64 2.93
C ARG A 143 -14.04 6.88 3.46
N TYR A 144 -14.51 8.05 3.06
CA TYR A 144 -13.95 9.32 3.54
C TYR A 144 -14.01 9.41 5.07
N GLY A 145 -15.12 9.01 5.69
CA GLY A 145 -15.28 8.98 7.15
C GLY A 145 -14.34 7.98 7.83
N THR A 146 -14.24 6.77 7.28
CA THR A 146 -13.35 5.71 7.79
C THR A 146 -11.87 6.13 7.68
N ASP A 147 -11.45 6.62 6.51
CA ASP A 147 -10.08 7.08 6.28
C ASP A 147 -9.70 8.18 7.27
N LYS A 148 -10.60 9.15 7.51
CA LYS A 148 -10.34 10.25 8.45
C LYS A 148 -10.06 9.73 9.87
N ALA A 149 -10.76 8.69 10.31
CA ALA A 149 -10.53 8.07 11.60
C ALA A 149 -9.21 7.29 11.63
N ASP A 150 -8.96 6.43 10.62
CA ASP A 150 -7.81 5.55 10.55
C ASP A 150 -6.49 6.32 10.43
N PHE A 151 -6.46 7.33 9.56
CA PHE A 151 -5.28 8.16 9.32
C PHE A 151 -5.07 9.24 10.38
N GLY A 152 -6.12 9.68 11.06
CA GLY A 152 -6.03 10.58 12.22
C GLY A 152 -5.39 9.93 13.46
N ALA A 153 -5.32 8.61 13.52
CA ALA A 153 -4.80 7.84 14.66
C ALA A 153 -3.45 7.15 14.40
N ILE A 154 -2.71 7.57 13.37
CA ILE A 154 -1.37 7.02 13.07
C ILE A 154 -0.40 7.33 14.22
N LYS A 155 0.31 6.28 14.70
CA LYS A 155 1.30 6.34 15.79
C LYS A 155 2.62 5.63 15.44
N PHE A 156 2.92 5.46 14.16
CA PHE A 156 4.18 4.92 13.67
C PHE A 156 4.87 5.94 12.75
N ASP A 157 6.17 5.77 12.55
CA ASP A 157 6.96 6.67 11.72
C ASP A 157 6.64 6.47 10.23
N TYR A 158 6.63 7.58 9.48
CA TYR A 158 6.40 7.61 8.05
C TYR A 158 7.06 8.83 7.40
N TYR A 159 7.30 8.73 6.10
CA TYR A 159 7.76 9.84 5.26
C TYR A 159 6.54 10.46 4.55
N PRO A 160 6.16 11.72 4.85
CA PRO A 160 5.03 12.35 4.20
C PRO A 160 5.40 12.83 2.79
N LEU A 161 4.58 12.49 1.80
CA LEU A 161 4.72 12.95 0.41
C LEU A 161 3.42 13.58 -0.06
N ARG A 162 3.50 14.75 -0.70
CA ARG A 162 2.32 15.47 -1.20
C ARG A 162 2.05 15.14 -2.66
N ASN A 163 0.79 14.87 -2.97
CA ASN A 163 0.31 14.55 -4.31
C ASN A 163 -0.94 15.39 -4.65
N ASP A 164 -0.76 16.69 -4.78
CA ASP A 164 -1.86 17.63 -5.04
C ASP A 164 -2.16 17.75 -6.55
N VAL A 165 -1.11 17.73 -7.39
CA VAL A 165 -1.16 17.82 -8.85
C VAL A 165 -0.27 16.75 -9.50
N TRP A 166 -0.24 16.69 -10.84
CA TRP A 166 0.55 15.68 -11.56
C TRP A 166 2.05 15.80 -11.30
N GLU A 167 2.57 17.02 -11.24
CA GLU A 167 3.98 17.31 -10.98
C GLU A 167 4.39 16.82 -9.59
N ASP A 168 3.51 16.95 -8.60
CA ASP A 168 3.73 16.44 -7.25
C ASP A 168 3.78 14.90 -7.25
N MET A 169 2.99 14.25 -8.11
CA MET A 169 3.02 12.80 -8.26
C MET A 169 4.38 12.33 -8.80
N GLN A 170 4.92 12.99 -9.81
CA GLN A 170 6.27 12.69 -10.31
C GLN A 170 7.33 12.99 -9.25
N GLY A 171 7.16 14.06 -8.47
CA GLY A 171 8.00 14.35 -7.30
C GLY A 171 7.99 13.19 -6.30
N CYS A 172 6.82 12.69 -5.92
CA CYS A 172 6.71 11.52 -5.03
C CYS A 172 7.43 10.27 -5.57
N VAL A 173 7.31 10.01 -6.88
CA VAL A 173 8.00 8.88 -7.53
C VAL A 173 9.53 9.07 -7.45
N ASN A 174 10.01 10.25 -7.79
CA ASN A 174 11.44 10.57 -7.78
C ASN A 174 12.02 10.51 -6.36
N ASP A 175 11.32 11.06 -5.37
CA ASP A 175 11.75 11.04 -3.97
C ASP A 175 11.90 9.59 -3.47
N ILE A 176 10.92 8.74 -3.77
CA ILE A 176 10.99 7.32 -3.39
C ILE A 176 12.12 6.61 -4.12
N LEU A 177 12.31 6.83 -5.42
CA LEU A 177 13.38 6.20 -6.19
C LEU A 177 14.77 6.63 -5.69
N SER A 178 14.96 7.92 -5.40
CA SER A 178 16.22 8.45 -4.85
C SER A 178 16.59 7.81 -3.51
N ASP A 179 15.59 7.55 -2.68
CA ASP A 179 15.77 6.86 -1.40
C ASP A 179 16.20 5.38 -1.54
N LEU A 180 16.06 4.81 -2.74
CA LEU A 180 16.43 3.41 -3.03
C LEU A 180 17.83 3.28 -3.65
N GLU A 181 18.40 4.38 -4.11
CA GLU A 181 19.78 4.39 -4.58
C GLU A 181 20.71 4.16 -3.38
N PRO A 182 21.72 3.29 -3.51
CA PRO A 182 22.70 3.13 -2.44
C PRO A 182 23.39 4.48 -2.21
N GLU A 183 23.52 4.89 -0.94
CA GLU A 183 24.32 6.05 -0.58
C GLU A 183 25.67 5.94 -1.30
N GLN A 184 25.98 6.88 -2.19
CA GLN A 184 27.29 7.00 -2.75
C GLN A 184 28.23 7.29 -1.58
N THR A 185 28.95 6.27 -1.12
CA THR A 185 30.04 6.47 -0.18
C THR A 185 31.03 7.38 -0.89
N GLU A 186 31.04 8.66 -0.53
CA GLU A 186 32.13 9.55 -0.86
C GLU A 186 33.40 8.90 -0.29
N ASP A 187 34.20 8.32 -1.16
CA ASP A 187 35.57 7.94 -0.84
C ASP A 187 36.35 9.21 -0.45
N LYS A 188 36.32 9.51 0.85
CA LYS A 188 37.25 10.48 1.46
C LYS A 188 38.60 9.80 1.54
N ASN A 189 39.27 9.65 0.40
CA ASN A 189 40.69 9.41 0.32
C ASN A 189 41.29 10.37 -0.71
N SER A 190 41.77 11.50 -0.23
CA SER A 190 42.82 12.33 -0.88
C SER A 190 43.56 13.06 0.22
#